data_13da9fbdcac8dd4cf5c3fd19d1035492
#
_entry.id   13da9fbdcac8dd4cf5c3fd19d1035492
#
_cell.length_a   1.000
_cell.length_b   1.000
_cell.length_c   1.000
_cell.angle_alpha   90.00
_cell.angle_beta   90.00
_cell.angle_gamma   90.00
#
_symmetry.space_group_name_H-M   'P 1'
#
loop_
_entity.id
_entity.type
_entity.pdbx_description
1 polymer ?
#
loop_
_entity_poly.entity_id
_entity_poly.type
_entity_poly.pdbx_seq_one_letter_code
_entity_poly.pdbx_strand_id
1 'polypeptide(L)'
;MLDVRFLPNPFYEDSMKHLTGNDPLVADYLSKFPQTFEFLKRECEMLDFLIPQYESEGKSQLVISVGCTGGQHRSVFIANKIYDYLRLKSYHVELNHRDLNKKA
;
A
#
# COMPACT_ATOMS: atom_id res chain seq x y z
N MET A 1 9.89 1.96 -6.25
CA MET A 1 9.36 2.04 -4.88
C MET A 1 8.36 3.18 -4.76
N LEU A 2 7.24 2.93 -4.09
CA LEU A 2 6.20 3.93 -3.86
C LEU A 2 6.38 4.54 -2.48
N ASP A 3 6.54 5.85 -2.41
CA ASP A 3 6.72 6.58 -1.17
C ASP A 3 5.39 7.25 -0.80
N VAL A 4 4.76 6.79 0.27
CA VAL A 4 3.45 7.31 0.70
C VAL A 4 3.53 8.20 1.92
N ARG A 5 4.70 8.79 2.19
CA ARG A 5 4.87 9.71 3.31
C ARG A 5 4.06 11.00 3.17
N PHE A 6 3.56 11.31 1.99
CA PHE A 6 2.71 12.48 1.76
C PHE A 6 1.32 12.34 2.40
N LEU A 7 0.90 11.11 2.72
CA LEU A 7 -0.38 10.89 3.38
C LEU A 7 -0.31 11.34 4.85
N PRO A 8 -1.45 11.75 5.44
CA PRO A 8 -1.48 12.06 6.88
C PRO A 8 -0.96 10.89 7.71
N ASN A 9 -0.21 11.19 8.75
CA ASN A 9 0.48 10.17 9.54
C ASN A 9 -0.32 9.80 10.79
N PRO A 10 -0.89 8.58 10.88
CA PRO A 10 -1.64 8.14 12.06
C PRO A 10 -0.83 8.12 13.35
N PHE A 11 0.50 8.10 13.24
CA PHE A 11 1.38 8.12 14.40
C PHE A 11 1.13 9.32 15.31
N TYR A 12 0.71 10.46 14.74
CA TYR A 12 0.44 11.66 15.50
C TYR A 12 -0.94 11.68 16.19
N GLU A 13 -1.74 10.63 15.97
CA GLU A 13 -3.03 10.45 16.64
C GLU A 13 -2.85 9.44 17.76
N ASP A 14 -3.07 9.86 19.02
CA ASP A 14 -2.84 9.00 20.17
C ASP A 14 -3.61 7.68 20.10
N SER A 15 -4.83 7.72 19.58
CA SER A 15 -5.67 6.54 19.46
C SER A 15 -5.15 5.51 18.45
N MET A 16 -4.25 5.91 17.54
CA MET A 16 -3.76 5.06 16.46
C MET A 16 -2.26 4.82 16.48
N LYS A 17 -1.55 5.51 17.38
CA LYS A 17 -0.09 5.48 17.41
C LYS A 17 0.48 4.06 17.49
N HIS A 18 -0.16 3.18 18.23
CA HIS A 18 0.29 1.80 18.45
C HIS A 18 -0.39 0.78 17.55
N LEU A 19 -1.28 1.24 16.66
CA LEU A 19 -1.95 0.36 15.70
C LEU A 19 -1.15 0.29 14.41
N THR A 20 -1.57 -0.59 13.50
CA THR A 20 -0.94 -0.72 12.18
C THR A 20 -1.95 -0.44 11.09
N GLY A 21 -1.50 -0.40 9.83
CA GLY A 21 -2.38 -0.24 8.68
C GLY A 21 -3.34 -1.40 8.46
N ASN A 22 -3.16 -2.51 9.16
CA ASN A 22 -4.11 -3.62 9.16
C ASN A 22 -5.32 -3.35 10.04
N ASP A 23 -5.22 -2.39 10.96
CA ASP A 23 -6.31 -2.10 11.89
C ASP A 23 -7.39 -1.25 11.20
N PRO A 24 -8.69 -1.62 11.35
CA PRO A 24 -9.77 -0.85 10.73
C PRO A 24 -9.79 0.63 11.12
N LEU A 25 -9.37 0.98 12.34
CA LEU A 25 -9.33 2.37 12.76
C LEU A 25 -8.34 3.19 11.93
N VAL A 26 -7.17 2.63 11.65
CA VAL A 26 -6.17 3.27 10.80
C VAL A 26 -6.66 3.36 9.37
N ALA A 27 -7.28 2.28 8.86
CA ALA A 27 -7.84 2.25 7.52
C ALA A 27 -8.92 3.32 7.36
N ASP A 28 -9.81 3.44 8.34
CA ASP A 28 -10.87 4.46 8.31
C ASP A 28 -10.29 5.86 8.35
N TYR A 29 -9.26 6.09 9.15
CA TYR A 29 -8.60 7.38 9.23
C TYR A 29 -8.01 7.79 7.86
N LEU A 30 -7.23 6.89 7.25
CA LEU A 30 -6.61 7.18 5.95
C LEU A 30 -7.65 7.32 4.84
N SER A 31 -8.76 6.62 4.95
CA SER A 31 -9.84 6.69 3.96
C SER A 31 -10.61 8.01 3.98
N LYS A 32 -10.42 8.84 5.00
CA LYS A 32 -11.07 10.16 5.05
C LYS A 32 -10.44 11.18 4.11
N PHE A 33 -9.25 10.90 3.61
CA PHE A 33 -8.48 11.88 2.82
C PHE A 33 -8.59 11.56 1.33
N PRO A 34 -9.06 12.52 0.51
CA PRO A 34 -9.21 12.29 -0.94
C PRO A 34 -7.91 11.88 -1.63
N GLN A 35 -6.77 12.38 -1.17
CA GLN A 35 -5.48 12.06 -1.79
C GLN A 35 -5.13 10.58 -1.66
N THR A 36 -5.66 9.88 -0.66
CA THR A 36 -5.45 8.43 -0.51
C THR A 36 -6.06 7.70 -1.70
N PHE A 37 -7.31 8.02 -2.04
CA PHE A 37 -7.99 7.38 -3.16
C PHE A 37 -7.44 7.83 -4.51
N GLU A 38 -7.04 9.09 -4.63
CA GLU A 38 -6.43 9.59 -5.85
C GLU A 38 -5.11 8.87 -6.13
N PHE A 39 -4.29 8.69 -5.11
CA PHE A 39 -3.04 7.94 -5.24
C PHE A 39 -3.30 6.50 -5.67
N LEU A 40 -4.22 5.81 -4.99
CA LEU A 40 -4.54 4.41 -5.30
C LEU A 40 -5.07 4.27 -6.73
N LYS A 41 -5.95 5.18 -7.15
CA LYS A 41 -6.50 5.17 -8.51
C LYS A 41 -5.38 5.28 -9.55
N ARG A 42 -4.48 6.24 -9.38
CA ARG A 42 -3.39 6.46 -10.33
C ARG A 42 -2.42 5.29 -10.36
N GLU A 43 -2.09 4.73 -9.21
CA GLU A 43 -1.18 3.59 -9.15
C GLU A 43 -1.79 2.33 -9.76
N CYS A 44 -3.06 2.08 -9.49
CA CYS A 44 -3.76 0.93 -10.07
C CYS A 44 -3.87 1.07 -11.59
N GLU A 45 -4.15 2.27 -12.09
CA GLU A 45 -4.18 2.52 -13.53
C GLU A 45 -2.80 2.27 -14.16
N MET A 46 -1.73 2.72 -13.50
CA MET A 46 -0.38 2.50 -13.98
C MET A 46 -0.04 1.01 -14.01
N LEU A 47 -0.43 0.25 -12.98
CA LEU A 47 -0.19 -1.18 -12.93
C LEU A 47 -1.00 -1.92 -14.01
N ASP A 48 -2.23 -1.50 -14.27
CA ASP A 48 -3.04 -2.07 -15.34
C ASP A 48 -2.36 -1.93 -16.71
N PHE A 49 -1.65 -0.83 -16.90
CA PHE A 49 -0.88 -0.60 -18.12
C PHE A 49 0.42 -1.39 -18.13
N LEU A 50 1.17 -1.35 -17.03
CA LEU A 50 2.54 -1.90 -16.99
C LEU A 50 2.59 -3.41 -16.93
N ILE A 51 1.71 -4.07 -16.17
CA ILE A 51 1.80 -5.51 -15.97
C ILE A 51 1.75 -6.29 -17.28
N PRO A 52 0.79 -6.01 -18.20
CA PRO A 52 0.81 -6.69 -19.49
C PRO A 52 2.07 -6.42 -20.30
N GLN A 53 2.65 -5.23 -20.19
CA GLN A 53 3.89 -4.89 -20.89
C GLN A 53 5.05 -5.76 -20.39
N TYR A 54 5.14 -5.91 -19.06
CA TYR A 54 6.18 -6.74 -18.45
C TYR A 54 6.01 -8.20 -18.80
N GLU A 55 4.78 -8.70 -18.84
CA GLU A 55 4.49 -10.07 -19.25
C GLU A 55 4.95 -10.31 -20.69
N SER A 56 4.71 -9.36 -21.58
CA SER A 56 5.14 -9.44 -22.97
C SER A 56 6.65 -9.50 -23.12
N GLU A 57 7.38 -8.87 -22.20
CA GLU A 57 8.85 -8.89 -22.18
C GLU A 57 9.40 -10.18 -21.55
N GLY A 58 8.54 -11.07 -21.09
CA GLY A 58 8.97 -12.31 -20.46
C GLY A 58 9.38 -12.18 -19.01
N LYS A 59 9.02 -11.04 -18.37
CA LYS A 59 9.32 -10.84 -16.96
C LYS A 59 8.46 -11.78 -16.13
N SER A 60 9.11 -12.62 -15.32
CA SER A 60 8.41 -13.64 -14.52
C SER A 60 7.99 -13.13 -13.14
N GLN A 61 8.52 -11.99 -12.69
CA GLN A 61 8.27 -11.46 -11.37
C GLN A 61 8.35 -9.95 -11.38
N LEU A 62 7.40 -9.31 -10.70
CA LEU A 62 7.41 -7.85 -10.47
C LEU A 62 7.34 -7.62 -8.97
N VAL A 63 8.27 -6.81 -8.46
CA VAL A 63 8.27 -6.42 -7.05
C VAL A 63 7.79 -4.99 -6.93
N ILE A 64 6.76 -4.78 -6.12
CA ILE A 64 6.22 -3.45 -5.83
C ILE A 64 6.51 -3.17 -4.35
N SER A 65 7.27 -2.13 -4.08
CA SER A 65 7.60 -1.73 -2.71
C SER A 65 6.86 -0.46 -2.34
N VAL A 66 6.29 -0.44 -1.15
CA VAL A 66 5.59 0.74 -0.62
C VAL A 66 6.28 1.14 0.67
N GLY A 67 6.68 2.40 0.77
CA GLY A 67 7.43 2.88 1.93
C GLY A 67 6.81 4.10 2.60
N CYS A 68 6.96 4.16 3.92
CA CYS A 68 6.63 5.33 4.72
C CYS A 68 7.55 5.35 5.93
N THR A 69 7.46 6.39 6.74
CA THR A 69 8.24 6.44 7.98
C THR A 69 7.74 5.36 8.93
N GLY A 70 8.64 4.48 9.40
CA GLY A 70 8.34 3.41 10.33
C GLY A 70 7.73 2.15 9.73
N GLY A 71 7.09 2.22 8.56
CA GLY A 71 6.53 1.05 7.87
C GLY A 71 5.39 0.37 8.59
N GLN A 72 4.65 1.07 9.47
CA GLN A 72 3.60 0.48 10.29
C GLN A 72 2.18 0.86 9.86
N HIS A 73 1.98 2.07 9.36
CA HIS A 73 0.64 2.62 9.09
C HIS A 73 0.35 2.78 7.61
N ARG A 74 0.89 3.85 7.01
CA ARG A 74 0.55 4.26 5.65
C ARG A 74 0.98 3.23 4.60
N SER A 75 2.21 2.71 4.70
CA SER A 75 2.69 1.73 3.74
C SER A 75 1.91 0.42 3.84
N VAL A 76 1.56 0.00 5.04
CA VAL A 76 0.79 -1.23 5.25
C VAL A 76 -0.59 -1.09 4.64
N PHE A 77 -1.28 0.02 4.90
CA PHE A 77 -2.61 0.27 4.36
C PHE A 77 -2.59 0.28 2.82
N ILE A 78 -1.66 1.03 2.22
CA ILE A 78 -1.58 1.15 0.77
C ILE A 78 -1.21 -0.19 0.14
N ALA A 79 -0.26 -0.91 0.72
CA ALA A 79 0.14 -2.23 0.20
C ALA A 79 -1.03 -3.20 0.23
N ASN A 80 -1.83 -3.19 1.30
CA ASN A 80 -3.02 -4.03 1.39
C ASN A 80 -4.02 -3.70 0.28
N LYS A 81 -4.24 -2.42 -0.01
CA LYS A 81 -5.19 -2.00 -1.05
C LYS A 81 -4.71 -2.41 -2.44
N ILE A 82 -3.43 -2.26 -2.72
CA ILE A 82 -2.86 -2.69 -4.02
C ILE A 82 -2.95 -4.21 -4.14
N TYR A 83 -2.65 -4.93 -3.07
CA TYR A 83 -2.77 -6.39 -3.02
C TYR A 83 -4.19 -6.84 -3.37
N ASP A 84 -5.20 -6.25 -2.71
CA ASP A 84 -6.59 -6.58 -2.96
C ASP A 84 -6.98 -6.32 -4.41
N TYR A 85 -6.55 -5.17 -4.95
CA TYR A 85 -6.84 -4.80 -6.33
C TYR A 85 -6.27 -5.82 -7.32
N LEU A 86 -5.01 -6.19 -7.14
CA LEU A 86 -4.35 -7.13 -8.05
C LEU A 86 -4.95 -8.53 -7.96
N ARG A 87 -5.39 -8.94 -6.78
CA ARG A 87 -6.08 -10.22 -6.62
C ARG A 87 -7.42 -10.22 -7.35
N LEU A 88 -8.14 -9.11 -7.32
CA LEU A 88 -9.40 -8.99 -8.07
C LEU A 88 -9.18 -9.11 -9.58
N LYS A 89 -7.99 -8.74 -10.06
CA LYS A 89 -7.61 -8.89 -11.46
C LYS A 89 -7.06 -10.28 -11.79
N SER A 90 -7.14 -11.21 -10.85
CA SER A 90 -6.71 -12.61 -11.02
C SER A 90 -5.20 -12.79 -11.15
N TYR A 91 -4.39 -11.83 -10.71
CA TYR A 91 -2.95 -12.00 -10.64
C TYR A 91 -2.57 -12.82 -9.42
N HIS A 92 -1.50 -13.59 -9.54
CA HIS A 92 -0.90 -14.28 -8.38
C HIS A 92 -0.05 -13.26 -7.63
N VAL A 93 -0.42 -12.96 -6.39
CA VAL A 93 0.22 -11.89 -5.61
C VAL A 93 0.59 -12.40 -4.23
N GLU A 94 1.77 -12.04 -3.77
CA GLU A 94 2.19 -12.27 -2.40
C GLU A 94 2.39 -10.93 -1.70
N LEU A 95 1.97 -10.85 -0.44
CA LEU A 95 2.06 -9.63 0.35
C LEU A 95 2.98 -9.88 1.55
N ASN A 96 3.95 -8.98 1.72
CA ASN A 96 4.88 -9.05 2.83
C ASN A 96 5.11 -7.65 3.40
N HIS A 97 4.89 -7.49 4.69
CA HIS A 97 5.13 -6.23 5.42
C HIS A 97 6.44 -6.35 6.18
N ARG A 98 7.53 -5.88 5.57
CA ARG A 98 8.88 -6.05 6.09
C ARG A 98 9.06 -5.53 7.52
N ASP A 99 8.47 -4.37 7.83
CA ASP A 99 8.71 -3.68 9.10
C ASP A 99 7.55 -3.77 10.08
N LEU A 100 6.52 -4.56 9.78
CA LEU A 100 5.30 -4.58 10.59
C LEU A 100 5.53 -4.99 12.04
N ASN A 101 6.43 -5.94 12.28
CA ASN A 101 6.71 -6.45 13.61
C ASN A 101 7.91 -5.79 14.29
N LYS A 102 8.50 -4.79 13.67
CA LYS A 102 9.63 -4.07 14.27
C LYS A 102 9.12 -2.99 15.18
N LYS A 103 9.74 -2.87 16.35
CA LYS A 103 9.43 -1.78 17.28
C LYS A 103 10.11 -0.51 16.82
N ALA A 104 9.37 0.60 16.85
CA ALA A 104 9.91 1.89 16.51
C ALA A 104 10.90 2.37 17.58
#